data_2d0e89d72d165dba1341d3146b471a35
#
_entry.id   2d0e89d72d165dba1341d3146b471a35
#
_cell.length_a   1.000
_cell.length_b   1.000
_cell.length_c   1.000
_cell.angle_alpha   90.00
_cell.angle_beta   90.00
_cell.angle_gamma   90.00
#
_symmetry.space_group_name_H-M   'P 1'
#
loop_
_entity.id
_entity.type
_entity.pdbx_description
1 polymer ?
#
loop_
_entity_poly.entity_id
_entity_poly.type
_entity_poly.pdbx_seq_one_letter_code
_entity_poly.pdbx_strand_id
1 'polypeptide(L)'
;MNLHEYQGKLLFAEYNLPVSKGKVIFDAKDAIDACDEIGGDKWVVKAQVHAGGRGKSGGVQLIDNPEQAIEFAQKWLGNRLITYQTDAVGQIVNSILIEECTDIAQELYLSAVIDRDTQKIVFIGSSEGGVNIEEVAKDSPEKIIYQGVDLDDKDFSQHAENIGKVLKLNPDQQNQFSPMLDNLVRLFVEKDLSLLEINPLVITKNGDLHCLDAKINIDSNALFRQPELMEMHDESQEDPQEAEAAKHDLSYVSLDGNIGCMVNGAGLAMGTMDTIKFFGGNPANFLDVGGTATQERVAKAFKIILKDPEVKVVLVNIFGGIVRCDLIAEGIVAAIKEVGIEVPVVVRLEGNNAEIGAKILEESDIKVESINDLGSAAKKSVELAK
;
A
#
# COMPACT_ATOMS: atom_id res chain seq x y z
N MET A 1 -3.96 5.11 -0.55
CA MET A 1 -3.24 5.40 -1.83
C MET A 1 -1.81 5.77 -1.51
N ASN A 2 -0.83 5.15 -2.15
CA ASN A 2 0.59 5.46 -1.98
C ASN A 2 1.01 6.54 -2.97
N LEU A 3 1.99 7.38 -2.57
CA LEU A 3 2.64 8.33 -3.45
C LEU A 3 4.06 7.87 -3.81
N HIS A 4 4.53 8.24 -5.00
CA HIS A 4 5.96 8.16 -5.31
C HIS A 4 6.76 9.15 -4.46
N GLU A 5 8.04 8.88 -4.24
CA GLU A 5 8.93 9.77 -3.46
C GLU A 5 8.91 11.21 -3.97
N TYR A 6 8.98 11.42 -5.31
CA TYR A 6 8.96 12.77 -5.87
C TYR A 6 7.66 13.53 -5.58
N GLN A 7 6.50 12.82 -5.56
CA GLN A 7 5.21 13.40 -5.21
C GLN A 7 5.15 13.76 -3.72
N GLY A 8 5.64 12.87 -2.85
CA GLY A 8 5.78 13.14 -1.42
C GLY A 8 6.66 14.35 -1.14
N LYS A 9 7.77 14.50 -1.86
CA LYS A 9 8.66 15.66 -1.75
C LYS A 9 8.04 16.97 -2.25
N LEU A 10 7.17 16.92 -3.26
CA LEU A 10 6.38 18.10 -3.67
C LEU A 10 5.48 18.56 -2.52
N LEU A 11 4.80 17.65 -1.83
CA LEU A 11 4.02 17.97 -0.64
C LEU A 11 4.90 18.52 0.49
N PHE A 12 6.06 17.95 0.72
CA PHE A 12 7.00 18.47 1.73
C PHE A 12 7.39 19.91 1.42
N ALA A 13 7.71 20.23 0.16
CA ALA A 13 8.05 21.59 -0.26
C ALA A 13 6.86 22.55 -0.10
N GLU A 14 5.63 22.13 -0.43
CA GLU A 14 4.40 22.92 -0.23
C GLU A 14 4.21 23.32 1.24
N TYR A 15 4.59 22.41 2.15
CA TYR A 15 4.51 22.64 3.60
C TYR A 15 5.81 23.17 4.21
N ASN A 16 6.70 23.77 3.41
CA ASN A 16 7.98 24.36 3.84
C ASN A 16 8.90 23.41 4.60
N LEU A 17 8.86 22.13 4.27
CA LEU A 17 9.82 21.14 4.78
C LEU A 17 11.08 21.15 3.88
N PRO A 18 12.29 21.01 4.46
CA PRO A 18 13.53 21.08 3.69
C PRO A 18 13.71 19.81 2.84
N VAL A 19 13.70 19.95 1.53
CA VAL A 19 13.91 18.90 0.52
C VAL A 19 14.95 19.32 -0.51
N SER A 20 15.64 18.35 -1.12
CA SER A 20 16.57 18.59 -2.22
C SER A 20 15.84 19.14 -3.45
N LYS A 21 16.51 20.03 -4.19
CA LYS A 21 16.07 20.40 -5.52
C LYS A 21 16.15 19.16 -6.42
N GLY A 22 15.05 18.85 -7.08
CA GLY A 22 14.95 17.64 -7.90
C GLY A 22 14.00 17.81 -9.07
N LYS A 23 14.13 16.92 -10.04
CA LYS A 23 13.28 16.85 -11.22
C LYS A 23 12.98 15.39 -11.57
N VAL A 24 11.71 15.08 -11.77
CA VAL A 24 11.28 13.78 -12.27
C VAL A 24 11.34 13.76 -13.80
N ILE A 25 11.83 12.65 -14.37
CA ILE A 25 11.84 12.40 -15.81
C ILE A 25 11.09 11.09 -16.12
N PHE A 26 10.46 11.05 -17.29
CA PHE A 26 9.71 9.91 -17.81
C PHE A 26 10.36 9.33 -19.10
N ASP A 27 11.37 10.03 -19.61
CA ASP A 27 12.14 9.61 -20.80
C ASP A 27 13.63 9.87 -20.51
N ALA A 28 14.49 8.92 -20.88
CA ALA A 28 15.93 9.01 -20.65
C ALA A 28 16.58 10.21 -21.37
N LYS A 29 16.01 10.70 -22.47
CA LYS A 29 16.52 11.87 -23.22
C LYS A 29 16.44 13.16 -22.40
N ASP A 30 15.53 13.25 -21.40
CA ASP A 30 15.31 14.44 -20.59
C ASP A 30 16.34 14.53 -19.42
N ALA A 31 17.20 13.55 -19.25
CA ALA A 31 18.09 13.43 -18.09
C ALA A 31 19.15 14.54 -18.01
N ILE A 32 19.75 14.92 -19.17
CA ILE A 32 20.75 16.01 -19.21
C ILE A 32 20.10 17.33 -18.86
N ASP A 33 18.98 17.67 -19.50
CA ASP A 33 18.25 18.92 -19.24
C ASP A 33 17.81 19.01 -17.76
N ALA A 34 17.45 17.86 -17.15
CA ALA A 34 17.11 17.82 -15.73
C ALA A 34 18.34 18.11 -14.84
N CYS A 35 19.51 17.52 -15.11
CA CYS A 35 20.74 17.81 -14.39
C CYS A 35 21.15 19.29 -14.53
N ASP A 36 21.04 19.87 -15.73
CA ASP A 36 21.37 21.27 -15.99
C ASP A 36 20.44 22.23 -15.24
N GLU A 37 19.13 21.92 -15.18
CA GLU A 37 18.13 22.70 -14.44
C GLU A 37 18.34 22.62 -12.91
N ILE A 38 18.70 21.46 -12.38
CA ILE A 38 19.03 21.27 -10.98
C ILE A 38 20.31 22.05 -10.65
N GLY A 39 21.32 21.96 -11.52
CA GLY A 39 22.65 22.54 -11.32
C GLY A 39 23.54 21.65 -10.46
N GLY A 40 24.72 22.18 -10.08
CA GLY A 40 25.69 21.43 -9.28
C GLY A 40 26.61 20.55 -10.14
N ASP A 41 27.38 19.66 -9.47
CA ASP A 41 28.36 18.78 -10.09
C ASP A 41 28.15 17.29 -9.70
N LYS A 42 27.16 17.04 -8.85
CA LYS A 42 26.79 15.68 -8.38
C LYS A 42 25.29 15.59 -8.16
N TRP A 43 24.75 14.46 -8.58
CA TRP A 43 23.31 14.19 -8.44
C TRP A 43 23.09 12.78 -7.90
N VAL A 44 21.87 12.56 -7.40
CA VAL A 44 21.38 11.22 -7.05
C VAL A 44 20.22 10.90 -7.98
N VAL A 45 20.29 9.76 -8.67
CA VAL A 45 19.23 9.25 -9.55
C VAL A 45 18.51 8.11 -8.84
N LYS A 46 17.16 8.16 -8.82
CA LYS A 46 16.32 7.26 -8.02
C LYS A 46 15.16 6.73 -8.86
N ALA A 47 15.11 5.41 -9.05
CA ALA A 47 13.95 4.75 -9.65
C ALA A 47 12.72 4.94 -8.74
N GLN A 48 11.59 5.30 -9.33
CA GLN A 48 10.36 5.56 -8.59
C GLN A 48 9.45 4.35 -8.63
N VAL A 49 9.29 3.70 -7.47
CA VAL A 49 8.38 2.58 -7.21
C VAL A 49 7.82 2.71 -5.80
N HIS A 50 6.64 2.11 -5.53
CA HIS A 50 5.99 2.12 -4.21
C HIS A 50 6.59 1.09 -3.23
N ALA A 51 7.89 0.81 -3.34
CA ALA A 51 8.60 -0.11 -2.46
C ALA A 51 9.87 0.52 -1.88
N GLY A 52 10.17 0.18 -0.64
CA GLY A 52 11.43 0.52 0.01
C GLY A 52 12.59 -0.38 -0.43
N GLY A 53 13.81 -0.07 0.06
CA GLY A 53 14.99 -0.89 -0.23
C GLY A 53 15.60 -0.69 -1.62
N ARG A 54 15.16 0.31 -2.37
CA ARG A 54 15.62 0.63 -3.73
C ARG A 54 17.13 0.74 -3.85
N GLY A 55 17.80 1.36 -2.85
CA GLY A 55 19.25 1.52 -2.84
C GLY A 55 19.99 0.19 -2.87
N LYS A 56 19.58 -0.80 -2.06
CA LYS A 56 20.18 -2.14 -2.01
C LYS A 56 19.94 -2.94 -3.30
N SER A 57 18.91 -2.59 -4.06
CA SER A 57 18.55 -3.24 -5.32
C SER A 57 19.06 -2.50 -6.56
N GLY A 58 19.93 -1.50 -6.39
CA GLY A 58 20.49 -0.72 -7.50
C GLY A 58 19.53 0.30 -8.12
N GLY A 59 18.40 0.57 -7.48
CA GLY A 59 17.42 1.58 -7.88
C GLY A 59 17.76 3.01 -7.41
N VAL A 60 18.92 3.21 -6.79
CA VAL A 60 19.49 4.51 -6.40
C VAL A 60 20.96 4.53 -6.74
N GLN A 61 21.44 5.61 -7.37
CA GLN A 61 22.83 5.77 -7.74
C GLN A 61 23.27 7.23 -7.59
N LEU A 62 24.47 7.43 -7.03
CA LEU A 62 25.18 8.71 -7.05
C LEU A 62 25.89 8.84 -8.40
N ILE A 63 25.77 10.00 -9.05
CA ILE A 63 26.41 10.32 -10.32
C ILE A 63 27.14 11.67 -10.24
N ASP A 64 28.19 11.81 -11.02
CA ASP A 64 28.98 13.04 -11.18
C ASP A 64 29.10 13.48 -12.65
N ASN A 65 28.33 12.81 -13.52
CA ASN A 65 28.25 13.09 -14.95
C ASN A 65 26.80 12.90 -15.43
N PRO A 66 26.20 13.89 -16.14
CA PRO A 66 24.81 13.79 -16.65
C PRO A 66 24.55 12.59 -17.57
N GLU A 67 25.56 12.11 -18.35
CA GLU A 67 25.42 10.92 -19.21
C GLU A 67 25.13 9.66 -18.39
N GLN A 68 25.60 9.56 -17.16
CA GLN A 68 25.27 8.46 -16.26
C GLN A 68 23.79 8.47 -15.86
N ALA A 69 23.13 9.65 -15.85
CA ALA A 69 21.69 9.73 -15.65
C ALA A 69 20.92 9.12 -16.82
N ILE A 70 21.40 9.32 -18.06
CA ILE A 70 20.82 8.66 -19.25
C ILE A 70 20.96 7.14 -19.13
N GLU A 71 22.17 6.65 -18.82
CA GLU A 71 22.43 5.21 -18.67
C GLU A 71 21.52 4.59 -17.59
N PHE A 72 21.38 5.26 -16.45
CA PHE A 72 20.52 4.82 -15.37
C PHE A 72 19.04 4.81 -15.80
N ALA A 73 18.57 5.85 -16.47
CA ALA A 73 17.21 5.94 -16.97
C ALA A 73 16.91 4.86 -18.04
N GLN A 74 17.84 4.64 -18.98
CA GLN A 74 17.72 3.56 -19.99
C GLN A 74 17.69 2.16 -19.38
N LYS A 75 18.41 1.95 -18.27
CA LYS A 75 18.41 0.69 -17.53
C LYS A 75 17.08 0.42 -16.87
N TRP A 76 16.48 1.45 -16.27
CA TRP A 76 15.35 1.24 -15.36
C TRP A 76 13.98 1.57 -15.95
N LEU A 77 13.83 2.61 -16.80
CA LEU A 77 12.54 2.96 -17.38
C LEU A 77 11.95 1.80 -18.19
N GLY A 78 10.72 1.43 -17.86
CA GLY A 78 10.01 0.30 -18.46
C GLY A 78 10.44 -1.07 -17.94
N ASN A 79 11.44 -1.15 -17.07
CA ASN A 79 11.90 -2.39 -16.45
C ASN A 79 11.37 -2.52 -15.01
N ARG A 80 11.43 -3.73 -14.45
CA ARG A 80 10.94 -3.99 -13.10
C ARG A 80 12.08 -3.96 -12.09
N LEU A 81 11.86 -3.26 -10.98
CA LEU A 81 12.74 -3.24 -9.83
C LEU A 81 12.22 -4.22 -8.77
N ILE A 82 13.06 -5.19 -8.40
CA ILE A 82 12.79 -6.14 -7.33
C ILE A 82 13.55 -5.69 -6.10
N THR A 83 12.83 -5.50 -4.99
CA THR A 83 13.40 -5.19 -3.67
C THR A 83 12.96 -6.26 -2.66
N TYR A 84 13.47 -6.20 -1.43
CA TYR A 84 13.01 -7.11 -0.38
C TYR A 84 11.55 -6.83 0.09
N GLN A 85 10.94 -5.72 -0.35
CA GLN A 85 9.55 -5.35 -0.07
C GLN A 85 8.60 -5.66 -1.22
N THR A 86 9.10 -6.03 -2.40
CA THR A 86 8.26 -6.45 -3.53
C THR A 86 8.11 -7.98 -3.56
N ASP A 87 7.14 -8.43 -4.33
CA ASP A 87 7.08 -9.83 -4.77
C ASP A 87 8.25 -10.19 -5.72
N ALA A 88 8.27 -11.44 -6.20
CA ALA A 88 9.29 -11.92 -7.14
C ALA A 88 9.20 -11.28 -8.54
N VAL A 89 8.06 -10.68 -8.89
CA VAL A 89 7.84 -9.98 -10.17
C VAL A 89 8.41 -8.58 -10.12
N GLY A 90 8.40 -7.92 -8.96
CA GLY A 90 8.83 -6.54 -8.76
C GLY A 90 7.85 -5.51 -9.32
N GLN A 91 8.18 -4.23 -9.12
CA GLN A 91 7.36 -3.10 -9.57
C GLN A 91 7.98 -2.42 -10.79
N ILE A 92 7.15 -2.01 -11.75
CA ILE A 92 7.59 -1.33 -12.97
C ILE A 92 8.09 0.08 -12.63
N VAL A 93 9.20 0.48 -13.24
CA VAL A 93 9.76 1.83 -13.09
C VAL A 93 9.27 2.68 -14.26
N ASN A 94 8.35 3.60 -13.98
CA ASN A 94 7.79 4.51 -14.98
C ASN A 94 8.45 5.89 -14.96
N SER A 95 9.19 6.20 -13.90
CA SER A 95 9.84 7.50 -13.75
C SER A 95 11.12 7.40 -12.93
N ILE A 96 12.03 8.35 -13.18
CA ILE A 96 13.29 8.51 -12.43
C ILE A 96 13.28 9.90 -11.80
N LEU A 97 13.57 9.98 -10.52
CA LEU A 97 13.83 11.23 -9.83
C LEU A 97 15.33 11.52 -9.88
N ILE A 98 15.71 12.68 -10.37
CA ILE A 98 17.08 13.22 -10.33
C ILE A 98 17.09 14.33 -9.29
N GLU A 99 18.01 14.29 -8.34
CA GLU A 99 18.10 15.25 -7.26
C GLU A 99 19.53 15.73 -7.04
N GLU A 100 19.65 16.97 -6.52
CA GLU A 100 20.90 17.47 -5.98
C GLU A 100 21.44 16.54 -4.88
N CYS A 101 22.74 16.27 -4.91
CA CYS A 101 23.38 15.44 -3.91
C CYS A 101 23.48 16.17 -2.57
N THR A 102 22.95 15.58 -1.50
CA THR A 102 23.03 16.12 -0.14
C THR A 102 24.25 15.55 0.60
N ASP A 103 25.07 16.43 1.17
CA ASP A 103 26.20 16.04 2.04
C ASP A 103 25.69 15.64 3.42
N ILE A 104 25.62 14.34 3.68
CA ILE A 104 25.08 13.74 4.90
C ILE A 104 26.17 13.68 5.98
N ALA A 105 25.85 14.17 7.19
CA ALA A 105 26.65 13.96 8.40
C ALA A 105 26.07 12.86 9.29
N GLN A 106 24.74 12.78 9.41
CA GLN A 106 24.03 11.77 10.21
C GLN A 106 22.68 11.45 9.60
N GLU A 107 22.28 10.18 9.68
CA GLU A 107 20.96 9.70 9.27
C GLU A 107 20.10 9.45 10.50
N LEU A 108 18.85 9.91 10.45
CA LEU A 108 17.83 9.79 11.49
C LEU A 108 16.58 9.15 10.88
N TYR A 109 15.71 8.63 11.72
CA TYR A 109 14.39 8.15 11.33
C TYR A 109 13.30 9.03 11.93
N LEU A 110 12.30 9.39 11.12
CA LEU A 110 11.09 10.04 11.58
C LEU A 110 9.89 9.55 10.76
N SER A 111 8.84 9.12 11.45
CA SER A 111 7.56 8.81 10.81
C SER A 111 6.38 9.26 11.65
N ALA A 112 5.21 9.33 11.06
CA ALA A 112 3.94 9.59 11.72
C ALA A 112 2.88 8.60 11.22
N VAL A 113 2.11 8.05 12.15
CA VAL A 113 1.01 7.10 11.91
C VAL A 113 -0.18 7.43 12.82
N ILE A 114 -1.36 6.90 12.47
CA ILE A 114 -2.53 6.97 13.34
C ILE A 114 -2.50 5.78 14.30
N ASP A 115 -2.40 6.08 15.60
CA ASP A 115 -2.62 5.08 16.64
C ASP A 115 -4.12 5.00 16.96
N ARG A 116 -4.72 3.86 16.66
CA ARG A 116 -6.16 3.64 16.85
C ARG A 116 -6.57 3.47 18.30
N ASP A 117 -5.67 2.97 19.14
CA ASP A 117 -5.95 2.72 20.55
C ASP A 117 -6.03 4.04 21.33
N THR A 118 -5.09 4.95 21.09
CA THR A 118 -5.05 6.27 21.71
C THR A 118 -5.78 7.36 20.93
N GLN A 119 -6.18 7.08 19.67
CA GLN A 119 -6.83 8.01 18.72
C GLN A 119 -6.00 9.27 18.47
N LYS A 120 -4.68 9.11 18.37
CA LYS A 120 -3.71 10.20 18.17
C LYS A 120 -2.85 9.95 16.93
N ILE A 121 -2.27 11.03 16.43
CA ILE A 121 -1.11 10.93 15.53
C ILE A 121 0.09 10.60 16.40
N VAL A 122 0.77 9.49 16.12
CA VAL A 122 1.98 9.10 16.84
C VAL A 122 3.18 9.31 15.94
N PHE A 123 4.08 10.18 16.36
CA PHE A 123 5.41 10.32 15.76
C PHE A 123 6.34 9.27 16.33
N ILE A 124 7.05 8.57 15.43
CA ILE A 124 8.06 7.58 15.76
C ILE A 124 9.41 8.14 15.32
N GLY A 125 10.33 8.32 16.25
CA GLY A 125 11.64 8.88 15.98
C GLY A 125 12.77 7.98 16.46
N SER A 126 13.87 7.93 15.71
CA SER A 126 15.11 7.24 16.12
C SER A 126 16.35 7.97 15.63
N SER A 127 17.43 7.91 16.44
CA SER A 127 18.76 8.36 16.01
C SER A 127 19.47 7.39 15.05
N GLU A 128 18.82 6.28 14.68
CA GLU A 128 19.27 5.30 13.69
C GLU A 128 18.38 5.44 12.45
N GLY A 129 18.90 6.05 11.39
CA GLY A 129 18.21 6.24 10.11
C GLY A 129 18.83 5.42 8.99
N GLY A 130 18.18 5.42 7.80
CA GLY A 130 18.65 4.68 6.63
C GLY A 130 18.62 3.16 6.77
N VAL A 131 17.99 2.65 7.83
CA VAL A 131 17.91 1.22 8.18
C VAL A 131 16.45 0.78 8.36
N ASN A 132 16.25 -0.53 8.50
CA ASN A 132 14.93 -1.10 8.83
C ASN A 132 14.59 -0.79 10.28
N ILE A 133 13.58 0.05 10.50
CA ILE A 133 13.19 0.51 11.84
C ILE A 133 12.60 -0.62 12.70
N GLU A 134 11.99 -1.64 12.10
CA GLU A 134 11.45 -2.79 12.79
C GLU A 134 12.57 -3.63 13.42
N GLU A 135 13.74 -3.72 12.77
CA GLU A 135 14.93 -4.36 13.33
C GLU A 135 15.46 -3.55 14.51
N VAL A 136 15.52 -2.21 14.39
CA VAL A 136 15.94 -1.33 15.48
C VAL A 136 14.97 -1.46 16.66
N ALA A 137 13.66 -1.51 16.41
CA ALA A 137 12.63 -1.69 17.44
C ALA A 137 12.78 -3.01 18.21
N LYS A 138 13.21 -4.06 17.53
CA LYS A 138 13.43 -5.39 18.12
C LYS A 138 14.73 -5.45 18.93
N ASP A 139 15.81 -4.91 18.37
CA ASP A 139 17.16 -5.11 18.92
C ASP A 139 17.59 -4.01 19.90
N SER A 140 17.00 -2.81 19.81
CA SER A 140 17.36 -1.62 20.59
C SER A 140 16.15 -0.70 20.81
N PRO A 141 15.05 -1.18 21.46
CA PRO A 141 13.82 -0.41 21.62
C PRO A 141 13.99 0.92 22.34
N GLU A 142 15.04 1.06 23.18
CA GLU A 142 15.39 2.30 23.88
C GLU A 142 15.85 3.43 22.93
N LYS A 143 16.18 3.12 21.69
CA LYS A 143 16.55 4.10 20.66
C LYS A 143 15.36 4.69 19.92
N ILE A 144 14.16 4.20 20.21
CA ILE A 144 12.93 4.64 19.55
C ILE A 144 12.05 5.40 20.53
N ILE A 145 11.51 6.52 20.08
CA ILE A 145 10.45 7.24 20.79
C ILE A 145 9.14 7.08 20.04
N TYR A 146 8.06 6.92 20.81
CA TYR A 146 6.68 7.01 20.35
C TYR A 146 6.06 8.23 21.01
N GLN A 147 5.87 9.32 20.26
CA GLN A 147 5.32 10.58 20.78
C GLN A 147 3.92 10.79 20.20
N GLY A 148 2.90 10.60 21.04
CA GLY A 148 1.52 10.95 20.69
C GLY A 148 1.33 12.46 20.65
N VAL A 149 0.64 12.93 19.62
CA VAL A 149 0.24 14.33 19.42
C VAL A 149 -1.28 14.37 19.36
N ASP A 150 -1.88 15.24 20.17
CA ASP A 150 -3.32 15.46 20.15
C ASP A 150 -3.66 16.54 19.14
N LEU A 151 -4.73 16.36 18.37
CA LEU A 151 -5.17 17.37 17.38
C LEU A 151 -5.71 18.65 18.03
N ASP A 152 -6.08 18.58 19.30
CA ASP A 152 -6.53 19.74 20.09
C ASP A 152 -5.35 20.58 20.66
N ASP A 153 -4.11 20.07 20.57
CA ASP A 153 -2.92 20.79 20.98
C ASP A 153 -2.70 22.01 20.09
N LYS A 154 -2.48 23.16 20.71
CA LYS A 154 -2.24 24.44 20.02
C LYS A 154 -0.75 24.73 19.81
N ASP A 155 0.11 23.96 20.47
CA ASP A 155 1.57 24.14 20.49
C ASP A 155 2.23 22.77 20.61
N PHE A 156 3.04 22.42 19.62
CA PHE A 156 3.74 21.14 19.57
C PHE A 156 5.20 21.24 20.05
N SER A 157 5.62 22.36 20.61
CA SER A 157 7.02 22.60 21.03
C SER A 157 7.52 21.54 22.01
N GLN A 158 6.71 21.13 22.98
CA GLN A 158 7.07 20.10 23.95
C GLN A 158 7.24 18.73 23.29
N HIS A 159 6.40 18.40 22.32
CA HIS A 159 6.50 17.17 21.54
C HIS A 159 7.78 17.17 20.70
N ALA A 160 8.07 18.30 20.05
CA ALA A 160 9.32 18.49 19.30
C ALA A 160 10.56 18.36 20.18
N GLU A 161 10.53 18.92 21.40
CA GLU A 161 11.64 18.77 22.35
C GLU A 161 11.86 17.32 22.78
N ASN A 162 10.78 16.59 23.05
CA ASN A 162 10.86 15.17 23.43
C ASN A 162 11.44 14.32 22.30
N ILE A 163 10.97 14.49 21.08
CA ILE A 163 11.49 13.77 19.89
C ILE A 163 12.94 14.15 19.66
N GLY A 164 13.26 15.45 19.67
CA GLY A 164 14.61 15.96 19.41
C GLY A 164 15.67 15.47 20.40
N LYS A 165 15.29 15.21 21.66
CA LYS A 165 16.20 14.59 22.66
C LYS A 165 16.61 13.18 22.23
N VAL A 166 15.69 12.36 21.73
CA VAL A 166 15.98 10.99 21.27
C VAL A 166 16.75 11.01 19.95
N LEU A 167 16.42 11.93 19.06
CA LEU A 167 17.17 12.17 17.83
C LEU A 167 18.56 12.78 18.10
N LYS A 168 18.87 13.16 19.34
CA LYS A 168 20.13 13.80 19.79
C LYS A 168 20.41 15.12 19.08
N LEU A 169 19.37 15.91 18.79
CA LEU A 169 19.49 17.20 18.15
C LEU A 169 20.17 18.22 19.08
N ASN A 170 21.09 19.00 18.53
CA ASN A 170 21.67 20.14 19.22
C ASN A 170 20.66 21.32 19.26
N PRO A 171 20.92 22.41 20.01
CA PRO A 171 19.98 23.53 20.14
C PRO A 171 19.57 24.17 18.79
N ASP A 172 20.51 24.32 17.84
CA ASP A 172 20.22 24.91 16.53
C ASP A 172 19.33 23.98 15.68
N GLN A 173 19.58 22.69 15.72
CA GLN A 173 18.76 21.67 15.07
C GLN A 173 17.37 21.57 15.73
N GLN A 174 17.31 21.70 17.06
CA GLN A 174 16.02 21.73 17.77
C GLN A 174 15.18 22.93 17.36
N ASN A 175 15.80 24.10 17.14
CA ASN A 175 15.13 25.29 16.62
C ASN A 175 14.60 25.09 15.19
N GLN A 176 15.27 24.28 14.37
CA GLN A 176 14.78 23.90 13.03
C GLN A 176 13.66 22.84 13.12
N PHE A 177 13.77 21.90 14.06
CA PHE A 177 12.86 20.77 14.17
C PHE A 177 11.47 21.18 14.69
N SER A 178 11.39 22.16 15.61
CA SER A 178 10.10 22.58 16.16
C SER A 178 9.11 23.06 15.08
N PRO A 179 9.42 24.02 14.22
CA PRO A 179 8.52 24.41 13.12
C PRO A 179 8.35 23.31 12.06
N MET A 180 9.34 22.43 11.92
CA MET A 180 9.23 21.26 11.03
C MET A 180 8.14 20.31 11.52
N LEU A 181 8.09 20.01 12.83
CA LEU A 181 7.06 19.15 13.41
C LEU A 181 5.65 19.76 13.24
N ASP A 182 5.50 21.08 13.46
CA ASP A 182 4.24 21.78 13.23
C ASP A 182 3.74 21.62 11.78
N ASN A 183 4.64 21.76 10.82
CA ASN A 183 4.35 21.58 9.41
C ASN A 183 4.01 20.14 9.05
N LEU A 184 4.70 19.15 9.66
CA LEU A 184 4.41 17.73 9.48
C LEU A 184 3.04 17.34 10.02
N VAL A 185 2.65 17.84 11.21
CA VAL A 185 1.30 17.63 11.77
C VAL A 185 0.25 18.25 10.85
N ARG A 186 0.47 19.51 10.39
CA ARG A 186 -0.45 20.17 9.48
C ARG A 186 -0.59 19.41 8.16
N LEU A 187 0.51 19.00 7.53
CA LEU A 187 0.50 18.16 6.32
C LEU A 187 -0.28 16.86 6.54
N PHE A 188 -0.02 16.18 7.65
CA PHE A 188 -0.66 14.90 7.97
C PHE A 188 -2.19 15.03 8.05
N VAL A 189 -2.68 16.09 8.69
CA VAL A 189 -4.11 16.36 8.87
C VAL A 189 -4.76 16.90 7.60
N GLU A 190 -4.19 17.93 6.97
CA GLU A 190 -4.80 18.62 5.84
C GLU A 190 -4.86 17.76 4.57
N LYS A 191 -3.91 16.84 4.40
CA LYS A 191 -3.86 15.92 3.25
C LYS A 191 -4.39 14.51 3.56
N ASP A 192 -5.03 14.33 4.73
CA ASP A 192 -5.61 13.03 5.15
C ASP A 192 -4.62 11.87 5.06
N LEU A 193 -3.43 12.03 5.63
CA LEU A 193 -2.42 10.99 5.58
C LEU A 193 -2.74 9.86 6.57
N SER A 194 -2.41 8.63 6.21
CA SER A 194 -2.41 7.47 7.11
C SER A 194 -1.00 7.04 7.53
N LEU A 195 0.00 7.42 6.75
CA LEU A 195 1.43 7.25 7.01
C LEU A 195 2.20 8.42 6.40
N LEU A 196 3.17 8.92 7.14
CA LEU A 196 4.24 9.79 6.68
C LEU A 196 5.55 9.23 7.22
N GLU A 197 6.54 8.94 6.36
CA GLU A 197 7.85 8.44 6.77
C GLU A 197 8.94 9.20 6.03
N ILE A 198 9.95 9.61 6.79
CA ILE A 198 11.19 10.25 6.33
C ILE A 198 12.34 9.32 6.75
N ASN A 199 12.81 8.52 5.83
CA ASN A 199 13.85 7.52 6.12
C ASN A 199 14.89 7.45 4.99
N PRO A 200 16.00 8.25 5.17
CA PRO A 200 16.35 9.01 6.36
C PRO A 200 15.86 10.48 6.36
N LEU A 201 15.59 10.99 7.56
CA LEU A 201 15.77 12.40 7.89
C LEU A 201 17.26 12.60 8.16
N VAL A 202 17.91 13.57 7.57
CA VAL A 202 19.34 13.72 7.73
C VAL A 202 19.73 15.04 8.40
N ILE A 203 20.86 15.00 9.10
CA ILE A 203 21.64 16.19 9.45
C ILE A 203 22.71 16.34 8.38
N THR A 204 22.72 17.46 7.67
CA THR A 204 23.72 17.77 6.66
C THR A 204 25.06 18.11 7.31
N LYS A 205 26.17 18.12 6.53
CA LYS A 205 27.47 18.57 7.03
C LYS A 205 27.48 20.03 7.52
N ASN A 206 26.52 20.84 7.03
CA ASN A 206 26.33 22.22 7.51
C ASN A 206 25.57 22.31 8.84
N GLY A 207 25.03 21.18 9.31
CA GLY A 207 24.26 21.10 10.56
C GLY A 207 22.76 21.27 10.39
N ASP A 208 22.25 21.41 9.16
CA ASP A 208 20.83 21.61 8.87
C ASP A 208 20.08 20.28 8.80
N LEU A 209 18.81 20.29 9.22
CA LEU A 209 17.89 19.17 9.02
C LEU A 209 17.41 19.14 7.57
N HIS A 210 17.28 17.92 7.00
CA HIS A 210 16.85 17.75 5.62
C HIS A 210 16.10 16.43 5.39
N CYS A 211 14.96 16.48 4.69
CA CYS A 211 14.16 15.31 4.34
C CYS A 211 14.72 14.67 3.07
N LEU A 212 15.52 13.62 3.23
CA LEU A 212 16.22 12.99 2.10
C LEU A 212 15.34 12.04 1.30
N ASP A 213 14.37 11.39 1.94
CA ASP A 213 13.37 10.51 1.32
C ASP A 213 11.97 10.88 1.83
N ALA A 214 10.94 10.44 1.12
CA ALA A 214 9.55 10.65 1.47
C ALA A 214 8.72 9.42 1.10
N LYS A 215 8.04 8.86 2.10
CA LYS A 215 7.02 7.83 1.89
C LYS A 215 5.72 8.30 2.50
N ILE A 216 4.71 8.48 1.68
CA ILE A 216 3.41 9.01 2.08
C ILE A 216 2.30 8.08 1.61
N ASN A 217 1.41 7.73 2.56
CA ASN A 217 0.15 7.06 2.26
C ASN A 217 -1.00 7.98 2.64
N ILE A 218 -1.94 8.13 1.72
CA ILE A 218 -3.17 8.89 1.91
C ILE A 218 -4.29 7.91 2.25
N ASP A 219 -5.17 8.29 3.18
CA ASP A 219 -6.38 7.52 3.46
C ASP A 219 -7.26 7.48 2.21
N SER A 220 -7.43 6.29 1.63
CA SER A 220 -8.23 6.10 0.42
C SER A 220 -9.69 6.51 0.61
N ASN A 221 -10.21 6.46 1.85
CA ASN A 221 -11.56 6.91 2.16
C ASN A 221 -11.72 8.44 2.08
N ALA A 222 -10.63 9.19 2.12
CA ALA A 222 -10.63 10.65 2.05
C ALA A 222 -10.38 11.21 0.64
N LEU A 223 -10.03 10.37 -0.35
CA LEU A 223 -9.68 10.82 -1.72
C LEU A 223 -10.77 11.64 -2.39
N PHE A 224 -12.05 11.43 -2.06
CA PHE A 224 -13.16 12.21 -2.61
C PHE A 224 -13.05 13.72 -2.31
N ARG A 225 -12.31 14.11 -1.27
CA ARG A 225 -12.04 15.50 -0.88
C ARG A 225 -10.61 15.97 -1.19
N GLN A 226 -9.80 15.10 -1.79
CA GLN A 226 -8.40 15.35 -2.17
C GLN A 226 -8.21 15.15 -3.70
N PRO A 227 -8.91 15.91 -4.57
CA PRO A 227 -8.89 15.67 -6.02
C PRO A 227 -7.49 15.82 -6.64
N GLU A 228 -6.67 16.77 -6.15
CA GLU A 228 -5.31 16.97 -6.63
C GLU A 228 -4.40 15.77 -6.30
N LEU A 229 -4.57 15.14 -5.13
CA LEU A 229 -3.84 13.94 -4.77
C LEU A 229 -4.31 12.73 -5.56
N MET A 230 -5.60 12.66 -5.88
CA MET A 230 -6.15 11.58 -6.70
C MET A 230 -5.55 11.58 -8.12
N GLU A 231 -5.19 12.75 -8.68
CA GLU A 231 -4.49 12.85 -9.96
C GLU A 231 -3.04 12.29 -9.92
N MET A 232 -2.46 12.17 -8.73
CA MET A 232 -1.13 11.60 -8.52
C MET A 232 -1.13 10.06 -8.42
N HIS A 233 -2.29 9.43 -8.50
CA HIS A 233 -2.43 7.97 -8.38
C HIS A 233 -1.74 7.25 -9.54
N ASP A 234 -0.90 6.27 -9.22
CA ASP A 234 -0.24 5.40 -10.22
C ASP A 234 -0.74 3.96 -10.06
N GLU A 235 -1.81 3.63 -10.80
CA GLU A 235 -2.41 2.29 -10.82
C GLU A 235 -1.41 1.19 -11.20
N SER A 236 -0.36 1.52 -11.95
CA SER A 236 0.65 0.53 -12.40
C SER A 236 1.50 -0.05 -11.27
N GLN A 237 1.47 0.59 -10.10
CA GLN A 237 2.18 0.16 -8.89
C GLN A 237 1.32 -0.71 -7.96
N GLU A 238 0.05 -0.90 -8.29
CA GLU A 238 -0.90 -1.70 -7.51
C GLU A 238 -0.97 -3.13 -8.05
N ASP A 239 -1.49 -4.04 -7.22
CA ASP A 239 -1.86 -5.37 -7.71
C ASP A 239 -2.96 -5.24 -8.77
N PRO A 240 -2.80 -5.86 -9.96
CA PRO A 240 -3.76 -5.70 -11.05
C PRO A 240 -5.18 -6.17 -10.72
N GLN A 241 -5.34 -7.13 -9.79
CA GLN A 241 -6.63 -7.63 -9.37
C GLN A 241 -7.27 -6.68 -8.35
N GLU A 242 -6.47 -6.09 -7.45
CA GLU A 242 -6.93 -5.05 -6.51
C GLU A 242 -7.37 -3.79 -7.26
N ALA A 243 -6.57 -3.33 -8.23
CA ALA A 243 -6.90 -2.19 -9.09
C ALA A 243 -8.18 -2.43 -9.90
N GLU A 244 -8.35 -3.62 -10.49
CA GLU A 244 -9.57 -3.97 -11.23
C GLU A 244 -10.79 -4.06 -10.31
N ALA A 245 -10.63 -4.60 -9.09
CA ALA A 245 -11.70 -4.70 -8.10
C ALA A 245 -12.19 -3.32 -7.64
N ALA A 246 -11.27 -2.39 -7.43
CA ALA A 246 -11.58 -1.01 -7.04
C ALA A 246 -12.47 -0.29 -8.07
N LYS A 247 -12.30 -0.54 -9.39
CA LYS A 247 -13.14 0.01 -10.47
C LYS A 247 -14.59 -0.44 -10.39
N HIS A 248 -14.87 -1.51 -9.65
CA HIS A 248 -16.20 -2.10 -9.46
C HIS A 248 -16.74 -1.96 -8.03
N ASP A 249 -16.14 -1.09 -7.21
CA ASP A 249 -16.43 -0.90 -5.79
C ASP A 249 -16.37 -2.20 -4.98
N LEU A 250 -15.45 -3.10 -5.32
CA LEU A 250 -15.20 -4.34 -4.60
C LEU A 250 -14.00 -4.17 -3.68
N SER A 251 -14.14 -4.64 -2.43
CA SER A 251 -12.99 -4.72 -1.51
C SER A 251 -12.25 -6.03 -1.76
N TYR A 252 -11.09 -5.96 -2.39
CA TYR A 252 -10.25 -7.11 -2.72
C TYR A 252 -8.83 -6.91 -2.20
N VAL A 253 -8.24 -7.99 -1.67
CA VAL A 253 -6.82 -8.04 -1.31
C VAL A 253 -6.27 -9.38 -1.79
N SER A 254 -5.21 -9.36 -2.57
CA SER A 254 -4.45 -10.54 -2.99
C SER A 254 -3.71 -11.19 -1.84
N LEU A 255 -3.68 -12.53 -1.78
CA LEU A 255 -2.96 -13.33 -0.78
C LEU A 255 -2.24 -14.51 -1.45
N ASP A 256 -1.24 -15.08 -0.76
CA ASP A 256 -0.40 -16.18 -1.27
C ASP A 256 -1.05 -17.57 -1.09
N GLY A 257 -2.29 -17.74 -1.53
CA GLY A 257 -3.02 -18.99 -1.37
C GLY A 257 -3.51 -19.60 -2.67
N ASN A 258 -4.33 -20.66 -2.54
CA ASN A 258 -4.90 -21.37 -3.68
C ASN A 258 -6.42 -21.61 -3.56
N ILE A 259 -7.05 -21.03 -2.54
CA ILE A 259 -8.50 -21.10 -2.33
C ILE A 259 -9.06 -19.69 -2.51
N GLY A 260 -9.70 -19.44 -3.64
CA GLY A 260 -10.41 -18.17 -3.88
C GLY A 260 -11.58 -18.00 -2.92
N CYS A 261 -11.75 -16.81 -2.36
CA CYS A 261 -12.82 -16.50 -1.39
C CYS A 261 -13.72 -15.39 -1.92
N MET A 262 -15.04 -15.59 -1.87
CA MET A 262 -16.04 -14.56 -2.14
C MET A 262 -17.07 -14.55 -1.00
N VAL A 263 -17.19 -13.41 -0.33
CA VAL A 263 -18.00 -13.27 0.89
C VAL A 263 -18.75 -11.95 0.87
N ASN A 264 -19.82 -11.82 1.61
CA ASN A 264 -20.47 -10.54 1.86
C ASN A 264 -20.27 -10.10 3.31
N GLY A 265 -19.46 -9.07 3.47
CA GLY A 265 -19.12 -8.48 4.75
C GLY A 265 -17.74 -8.89 5.27
N ALA A 266 -16.92 -7.90 5.63
CA ALA A 266 -15.53 -8.08 6.01
C ALA A 266 -15.32 -9.04 7.20
N GLY A 267 -16.20 -8.99 8.21
CA GLY A 267 -16.13 -9.90 9.36
C GLY A 267 -16.36 -11.37 8.96
N LEU A 268 -17.31 -11.62 8.05
CA LEU A 268 -17.55 -12.96 7.52
C LEU A 268 -16.40 -13.43 6.65
N ALA A 269 -15.78 -12.53 5.88
CA ALA A 269 -14.60 -12.84 5.08
C ALA A 269 -13.42 -13.27 5.96
N MET A 270 -13.10 -12.52 7.01
CA MET A 270 -12.06 -12.89 7.97
C MET A 270 -12.33 -14.24 8.63
N GLY A 271 -13.56 -14.46 9.14
CA GLY A 271 -13.94 -15.75 9.73
C GLY A 271 -13.90 -16.91 8.74
N THR A 272 -14.18 -16.67 7.47
CA THR A 272 -14.07 -17.69 6.41
C THR A 272 -12.61 -18.05 6.15
N MET A 273 -11.74 -17.05 6.03
CA MET A 273 -10.30 -17.28 5.85
C MET A 273 -9.67 -18.00 7.05
N ASP A 274 -10.04 -17.61 8.28
CA ASP A 274 -9.60 -18.30 9.50
C ASP A 274 -10.04 -19.76 9.51
N THR A 275 -11.28 -20.05 9.09
CA THR A 275 -11.80 -21.41 9.00
C THR A 275 -11.04 -22.24 7.96
N ILE A 276 -10.72 -21.67 6.79
CA ILE A 276 -9.87 -22.31 5.78
C ILE A 276 -8.49 -22.63 6.38
N LYS A 277 -7.87 -21.68 7.06
CA LYS A 277 -6.57 -21.86 7.73
C LYS A 277 -6.63 -22.95 8.82
N PHE A 278 -7.71 -22.98 9.61
CA PHE A 278 -7.93 -24.00 10.63
C PHE A 278 -7.92 -25.43 10.06
N PHE A 279 -8.46 -25.63 8.85
CA PHE A 279 -8.42 -26.92 8.15
C PHE A 279 -7.13 -27.16 7.34
N GLY A 280 -6.15 -26.25 7.43
CA GLY A 280 -4.84 -26.39 6.79
C GLY A 280 -4.79 -25.94 5.33
N GLY A 281 -5.75 -25.13 4.88
CA GLY A 281 -5.77 -24.51 3.57
C GLY A 281 -5.17 -23.11 3.56
N ASN A 282 -5.02 -22.52 2.36
CA ASN A 282 -4.50 -21.17 2.17
C ASN A 282 -5.46 -20.34 1.31
N PRO A 283 -6.07 -19.25 1.88
CA PRO A 283 -6.87 -18.31 1.10
C PRO A 283 -6.00 -17.59 0.05
N ALA A 284 -6.49 -17.49 -1.19
CA ALA A 284 -5.84 -16.76 -2.28
C ALA A 284 -6.16 -15.26 -2.25
N ASN A 285 -7.26 -14.89 -1.61
CA ASN A 285 -7.70 -13.49 -1.55
C ASN A 285 -8.66 -13.25 -0.39
N PHE A 286 -8.74 -11.99 0.03
CA PHE A 286 -9.91 -11.43 0.68
C PHE A 286 -10.80 -10.82 -0.41
N LEU A 287 -12.12 -11.07 -0.39
CA LEU A 287 -13.06 -10.36 -1.24
C LEU A 287 -14.41 -10.21 -0.55
N ASP A 288 -14.82 -8.95 -0.37
CA ASP A 288 -16.14 -8.58 0.13
C ASP A 288 -16.98 -7.94 -1.00
N VAL A 289 -18.07 -8.59 -1.37
CA VAL A 289 -19.00 -8.06 -2.39
C VAL A 289 -19.95 -7.00 -1.82
N GLY A 290 -19.92 -6.77 -0.51
CA GLY A 290 -20.77 -5.80 0.19
C GLY A 290 -22.23 -6.22 0.39
N GLY A 291 -22.95 -5.42 1.16
CA GLY A 291 -24.36 -5.67 1.52
C GLY A 291 -25.38 -5.31 0.44
N THR A 292 -24.98 -4.69 -0.67
CA THR A 292 -25.85 -4.26 -1.79
C THR A 292 -25.38 -4.86 -3.12
N ALA A 293 -24.75 -6.03 -3.07
CA ALA A 293 -24.21 -6.68 -4.27
C ALA A 293 -25.29 -6.94 -5.32
N THR A 294 -25.04 -6.48 -6.54
CA THR A 294 -25.84 -6.79 -7.73
C THR A 294 -25.30 -8.03 -8.43
N GLN A 295 -26.11 -8.67 -9.27
CA GLN A 295 -25.69 -9.79 -10.12
C GLN A 295 -24.40 -9.44 -10.90
N GLU A 296 -24.32 -8.24 -11.47
CA GLU A 296 -23.15 -7.79 -12.25
C GLU A 296 -21.89 -7.70 -11.39
N ARG A 297 -21.97 -7.11 -10.18
CA ARG A 297 -20.83 -7.03 -9.25
C ARG A 297 -20.34 -8.40 -8.83
N VAL A 298 -21.26 -9.33 -8.56
CA VAL A 298 -20.93 -10.72 -8.21
C VAL A 298 -20.22 -11.42 -9.38
N ALA A 299 -20.73 -11.26 -10.60
CA ALA A 299 -20.09 -11.82 -11.79
C ALA A 299 -18.67 -11.25 -12.00
N LYS A 300 -18.47 -9.95 -11.79
CA LYS A 300 -17.15 -9.31 -11.85
C LYS A 300 -16.21 -9.82 -10.77
N ALA A 301 -16.69 -9.89 -9.52
CA ALA A 301 -15.91 -10.42 -8.40
C ALA A 301 -15.41 -11.85 -8.68
N PHE A 302 -16.28 -12.70 -9.19
CA PHE A 302 -15.93 -14.07 -9.53
C PHE A 302 -14.86 -14.15 -10.63
N LYS A 303 -15.00 -13.31 -11.69
CA LYS A 303 -14.00 -13.21 -12.76
C LYS A 303 -12.63 -12.73 -12.28
N ILE A 304 -12.58 -11.81 -11.31
CA ILE A 304 -11.34 -11.33 -10.74
C ILE A 304 -10.62 -12.46 -10.00
N ILE A 305 -11.34 -13.21 -9.14
CA ILE A 305 -10.77 -14.37 -8.45
C ILE A 305 -10.16 -15.37 -9.42
N LEU A 306 -10.86 -15.65 -10.53
CA LEU A 306 -10.43 -16.66 -11.50
C LEU A 306 -9.32 -16.22 -12.45
N LYS A 307 -8.91 -14.96 -12.42
CA LYS A 307 -7.71 -14.48 -13.12
C LYS A 307 -6.42 -14.93 -12.43
N ASP A 308 -6.49 -15.28 -11.15
CA ASP A 308 -5.35 -15.81 -10.42
C ASP A 308 -5.12 -17.28 -10.83
N PRO A 309 -3.98 -17.61 -11.48
CA PRO A 309 -3.68 -18.96 -11.95
C PRO A 309 -3.42 -19.96 -10.82
N GLU A 310 -3.13 -19.47 -9.61
CA GLU A 310 -2.88 -20.33 -8.43
C GLU A 310 -4.19 -20.82 -7.79
N VAL A 311 -5.33 -20.21 -8.12
CA VAL A 311 -6.63 -20.59 -7.58
C VAL A 311 -7.07 -21.95 -8.13
N LYS A 312 -7.21 -22.94 -7.25
CA LYS A 312 -7.64 -24.31 -7.56
C LYS A 312 -9.09 -24.59 -7.21
N VAL A 313 -9.67 -23.83 -6.32
CA VAL A 313 -11.08 -23.91 -5.90
C VAL A 313 -11.56 -22.56 -5.43
N VAL A 314 -12.85 -22.26 -5.60
CA VAL A 314 -13.48 -21.05 -5.06
C VAL A 314 -14.48 -21.43 -3.96
N LEU A 315 -14.33 -20.81 -2.78
CA LEU A 315 -15.32 -20.87 -1.71
C LEU A 315 -16.15 -19.58 -1.71
N VAL A 316 -17.43 -19.73 -1.98
CA VAL A 316 -18.42 -18.65 -1.85
C VAL A 316 -19.17 -18.85 -0.55
N ASN A 317 -19.08 -17.87 0.36
CA ASN A 317 -19.78 -17.91 1.65
C ASN A 317 -20.62 -16.67 1.84
N ILE A 318 -21.93 -16.80 1.65
CA ILE A 318 -22.89 -15.70 1.71
C ILE A 318 -23.84 -15.89 2.89
N PHE A 319 -23.93 -14.85 3.72
CA PHE A 319 -24.99 -14.73 4.72
C PHE A 319 -25.98 -13.64 4.29
N GLY A 320 -27.14 -14.07 3.81
CA GLY A 320 -28.19 -13.19 3.31
C GLY A 320 -28.94 -12.48 4.43
N GLY A 321 -28.42 -11.34 4.85
CA GLY A 321 -29.22 -10.36 5.60
C GLY A 321 -29.89 -9.39 4.62
N ILE A 322 -29.14 -8.37 4.18
CA ILE A 322 -29.55 -7.40 3.15
C ILE A 322 -29.38 -8.00 1.76
N VAL A 323 -28.26 -8.71 1.53
CA VAL A 323 -27.99 -9.39 0.25
C VAL A 323 -28.94 -10.57 0.07
N ARG A 324 -29.45 -10.73 -1.16
CA ARG A 324 -30.30 -11.85 -1.55
C ARG A 324 -29.46 -12.96 -2.17
N CYS A 325 -29.57 -14.16 -1.62
CA CYS A 325 -28.80 -15.33 -2.09
C CYS A 325 -29.16 -15.76 -3.52
N ASP A 326 -30.39 -15.53 -3.98
CA ASP A 326 -30.80 -15.80 -5.36
C ASP A 326 -30.02 -14.93 -6.37
N LEU A 327 -29.82 -13.63 -6.10
CA LEU A 327 -29.03 -12.73 -6.95
C LEU A 327 -27.54 -13.15 -7.01
N ILE A 328 -27.01 -13.61 -5.88
CA ILE A 328 -25.64 -14.14 -5.83
C ILE A 328 -25.52 -15.40 -6.69
N ALA A 329 -26.48 -16.33 -6.57
CA ALA A 329 -26.50 -17.54 -7.36
C ALA A 329 -26.59 -17.26 -8.87
N GLU A 330 -27.46 -16.32 -9.29
CA GLU A 330 -27.54 -15.86 -10.68
C GLU A 330 -26.19 -15.26 -11.16
N GLY A 331 -25.56 -14.44 -10.33
CA GLY A 331 -24.25 -13.86 -10.63
C GLY A 331 -23.15 -14.91 -10.82
N ILE A 332 -23.11 -15.94 -9.95
CA ILE A 332 -22.19 -17.06 -10.07
C ILE A 332 -22.44 -17.83 -11.37
N VAL A 333 -23.69 -18.19 -11.66
CA VAL A 333 -24.06 -18.91 -12.89
C VAL A 333 -23.68 -18.12 -14.14
N ALA A 334 -23.93 -16.80 -14.15
CA ALA A 334 -23.55 -15.92 -15.24
C ALA A 334 -22.04 -15.89 -15.47
N ALA A 335 -21.26 -15.73 -14.40
CA ALA A 335 -19.81 -15.69 -14.46
C ALA A 335 -19.21 -17.02 -14.97
N ILE A 336 -19.72 -18.15 -14.44
CA ILE A 336 -19.26 -19.48 -14.84
C ILE A 336 -19.54 -19.76 -16.33
N LYS A 337 -20.73 -19.39 -16.82
CA LYS A 337 -21.11 -19.55 -18.23
C LYS A 337 -20.28 -18.67 -19.17
N GLU A 338 -19.95 -17.45 -18.74
CA GLU A 338 -19.20 -16.50 -19.57
C GLU A 338 -17.72 -16.85 -19.65
N VAL A 339 -17.13 -17.35 -18.57
CA VAL A 339 -15.68 -17.59 -18.45
C VAL A 339 -15.30 -19.04 -18.84
N GLY A 340 -16.25 -19.99 -18.78
CA GLY A 340 -15.98 -21.39 -19.12
C GLY A 340 -15.09 -22.10 -18.09
N ILE A 341 -15.50 -22.05 -16.82
CA ILE A 341 -14.65 -22.42 -15.67
C ILE A 341 -14.48 -23.92 -15.51
N GLU A 342 -13.20 -24.33 -15.29
CA GLU A 342 -12.84 -25.70 -14.91
C GLU A 342 -12.63 -25.88 -13.40
N VAL A 343 -12.51 -24.77 -12.65
CA VAL A 343 -12.20 -24.78 -11.21
C VAL A 343 -13.43 -25.17 -10.39
N PRO A 344 -13.33 -26.11 -9.44
CA PRO A 344 -14.43 -26.44 -8.54
C PRO A 344 -14.92 -25.24 -7.74
N VAL A 345 -16.23 -25.15 -7.52
CA VAL A 345 -16.84 -24.08 -6.72
C VAL A 345 -17.64 -24.71 -5.58
N VAL A 346 -17.34 -24.32 -4.36
CA VAL A 346 -18.08 -24.68 -3.16
C VAL A 346 -18.88 -23.46 -2.73
N VAL A 347 -20.18 -23.60 -2.53
CA VAL A 347 -21.08 -22.51 -2.19
C VAL A 347 -21.82 -22.80 -0.90
N ARG A 348 -21.74 -21.88 0.03
CA ARG A 348 -22.58 -21.82 1.22
C ARG A 348 -23.45 -20.59 1.14
N LEU A 349 -24.76 -20.80 1.11
CA LEU A 349 -25.79 -19.77 1.15
C LEU A 349 -26.63 -19.94 2.41
N GLU A 350 -26.80 -18.88 3.19
CA GLU A 350 -27.64 -18.84 4.37
C GLU A 350 -28.39 -17.52 4.45
N GLY A 351 -29.62 -17.54 4.97
CA GLY A 351 -30.46 -16.35 5.15
C GLY A 351 -31.42 -16.09 4.01
N ASN A 352 -31.59 -14.81 3.62
CA ASN A 352 -32.62 -14.38 2.69
C ASN A 352 -32.49 -15.04 1.31
N ASN A 353 -33.57 -15.78 0.89
CA ASN A 353 -33.65 -16.51 -0.38
C ASN A 353 -32.55 -17.60 -0.57
N ALA A 354 -32.00 -18.16 0.51
CA ALA A 354 -30.96 -19.18 0.42
C ALA A 354 -31.42 -20.43 -0.32
N GLU A 355 -32.67 -20.92 -0.04
CA GLU A 355 -33.24 -22.09 -0.72
C GLU A 355 -33.46 -21.83 -2.23
N ILE A 356 -33.88 -20.61 -2.60
CA ILE A 356 -34.03 -20.23 -4.02
C ILE A 356 -32.68 -20.19 -4.71
N GLY A 357 -31.66 -19.60 -4.04
CA GLY A 357 -30.29 -19.56 -4.56
C GLY A 357 -29.70 -20.95 -4.76
N ALA A 358 -29.85 -21.83 -3.77
CA ALA A 358 -29.40 -23.23 -3.88
C ALA A 358 -30.05 -23.94 -5.07
N LYS A 359 -31.36 -23.76 -5.26
CA LYS A 359 -32.11 -24.33 -6.40
C LYS A 359 -31.60 -23.81 -7.75
N ILE A 360 -31.32 -22.51 -7.88
CA ILE A 360 -30.71 -21.91 -9.08
C ILE A 360 -29.39 -22.57 -9.42
N LEU A 361 -28.54 -22.83 -8.40
CA LEU A 361 -27.27 -23.51 -8.58
C LEU A 361 -27.43 -24.97 -8.99
N GLU A 362 -28.34 -25.70 -8.36
CA GLU A 362 -28.64 -27.11 -8.66
C GLU A 362 -29.24 -27.33 -10.06
N GLU A 363 -30.11 -26.43 -10.52
CA GLU A 363 -30.73 -26.48 -11.84
C GLU A 363 -29.80 -25.99 -12.97
N SER A 364 -28.65 -25.42 -12.61
CA SER A 364 -27.62 -24.97 -13.56
C SER A 364 -26.74 -26.15 -13.97
N ASP A 365 -26.35 -26.23 -15.25
CA ASP A 365 -25.43 -27.26 -15.79
C ASP A 365 -23.96 -27.04 -15.34
N ILE A 366 -23.74 -26.43 -14.15
CA ILE A 366 -22.39 -26.12 -13.65
C ILE A 366 -22.02 -27.01 -12.47
N LYS A 367 -20.72 -27.32 -12.35
CA LYS A 367 -20.19 -28.11 -11.23
C LYS A 367 -20.02 -27.24 -9.98
N VAL A 368 -21.09 -27.14 -9.17
CA VAL A 368 -21.08 -26.43 -7.88
C VAL A 368 -21.48 -27.40 -6.78
N GLU A 369 -20.75 -27.39 -5.68
CA GLU A 369 -21.11 -28.13 -4.47
C GLU A 369 -21.75 -27.17 -3.45
N SER A 370 -23.04 -27.33 -3.17
CA SER A 370 -23.78 -26.56 -2.16
C SER A 370 -23.66 -27.23 -0.78
N ILE A 371 -23.13 -26.50 0.21
CA ILE A 371 -22.90 -27.01 1.58
C ILE A 371 -23.41 -25.97 2.59
N ASN A 372 -24.28 -26.37 3.52
CA ASN A 372 -24.94 -25.44 4.42
C ASN A 372 -24.09 -24.99 5.63
N ASP A 373 -23.10 -25.80 6.04
CA ASP A 373 -22.24 -25.51 7.19
C ASP A 373 -20.89 -24.96 6.75
N LEU A 374 -20.44 -23.83 7.36
CA LEU A 374 -19.18 -23.17 7.00
C LEU A 374 -17.96 -24.06 7.21
N GLY A 375 -17.91 -24.79 8.33
CA GLY A 375 -16.79 -25.71 8.61
C GLY A 375 -16.67 -26.80 7.56
N SER A 376 -17.80 -27.42 7.19
CA SER A 376 -17.86 -28.43 6.13
C SER A 376 -17.52 -27.87 4.75
N ALA A 377 -17.98 -26.65 4.42
CA ALA A 377 -17.67 -25.99 3.16
C ALA A 377 -16.15 -25.65 3.05
N ALA A 378 -15.57 -25.10 4.11
CA ALA A 378 -14.14 -24.81 4.17
C ALA A 378 -13.30 -26.09 4.08
N LYS A 379 -13.65 -27.14 4.84
CA LYS A 379 -12.97 -28.44 4.77
C LYS A 379 -13.00 -29.03 3.36
N LYS A 380 -14.16 -28.99 2.70
CA LYS A 380 -14.33 -29.45 1.32
C LYS A 380 -13.47 -28.65 0.34
N SER A 381 -13.44 -27.33 0.49
CA SER A 381 -12.59 -26.47 -0.33
C SER A 381 -11.10 -26.81 -0.15
N VAL A 382 -10.65 -27.09 1.08
CA VAL A 382 -9.27 -27.52 1.35
C VAL A 382 -8.98 -28.90 0.73
N GLU A 383 -9.93 -29.80 0.70
CA GLU A 383 -9.78 -31.11 0.05
C GLU A 383 -9.65 -30.97 -1.48
N LEU A 384 -10.42 -30.08 -2.09
CA LEU A 384 -10.41 -29.83 -3.55
C LEU A 384 -9.18 -29.03 -4.01
N ALA A 385 -8.54 -28.28 -3.10
CA ALA A 385 -7.35 -27.47 -3.40
C ALA A 385 -6.03 -28.25 -3.38
N LYS A 386 -6.04 -29.51 -2.92
CA LYS A 386 -4.86 -30.41 -2.89
C LYS A 386 -4.56 -30.96 -4.28
#